data_e9d3deed1213735e76ecb960af7fd733
#
_entry.id   e9d3deed1213735e76ecb960af7fd733
#
_cell.length_a   1.000
_cell.length_b   1.000
_cell.length_c   1.000
_cell.angle_alpha   90.00
_cell.angle_beta   90.00
_cell.angle_gamma   90.00
#
_symmetry.space_group_name_H-M   'P 1'
#
loop_
_entity.id
_entity.type
_entity.pdbx_description
1 polymer ?
#
loop_
_entity_poly.entity_id
_entity_poly.type
_entity_poly.pdbx_seq_one_letter_code
_entity_poly.pdbx_strand_id
1 'polypeptide(L)'
;MLELFSFPGGVKPEAHKEESARTPIVAAPLPPLLVVPFRQSAAGGASIRVQAGERVLKGQCIGSAEGPFGTCVHAPTSGTVIAIEARPLPHPSALSAPCAIIEPDGLDAWRERIPLDPYSADPALVRTRIREAGIVGLGGAVFPTHVKMNARIDTLVINGAECEPWITCDDRLMRERAPLIIAGAAIIRHLMGAKRILFGIEDNKPDAAAAMRAAVASSSETDMQVIAVPTRYPAGGEKQLIRVLTGIEIPYGKLGPDFGVQCFNVGTAHAVARAVLHDEPLIERIVTLAGNYQRPGNVAARIGTPIDRLLELAAPKPDTDRIVMGGPMMGFVLPETSLPVVKATNCLLAMSPTLFPPAPPEMPCIRCGACTRV
;
A
#
# COMPACT_ATOMS: atom_id res chain seq x y z
N MET A 1 -22.93 -17.93 -10.16
CA MET A 1 -21.66 -17.76 -9.42
C MET A 1 -20.53 -17.73 -10.44
N LEU A 2 -19.55 -16.85 -10.28
CA LEU A 2 -18.34 -16.88 -11.11
C LEU A 2 -17.56 -18.16 -10.79
N GLU A 3 -17.14 -18.89 -11.81
CA GLU A 3 -16.25 -20.04 -11.65
C GLU A 3 -14.87 -19.54 -11.22
N LEU A 4 -14.32 -20.11 -10.14
CA LEU A 4 -12.97 -19.79 -9.69
C LEU A 4 -11.98 -20.79 -10.26
N PHE A 5 -10.83 -20.27 -10.68
CA PHE A 5 -9.71 -21.08 -11.16
C PHE A 5 -8.67 -21.24 -10.05
N SER A 6 -7.77 -22.19 -10.20
CA SER A 6 -6.68 -22.41 -9.27
C SER A 6 -5.33 -22.13 -9.91
N PHE A 7 -4.32 -21.87 -9.09
CA PHE A 7 -2.91 -21.84 -9.53
C PHE A 7 -2.14 -22.98 -8.87
N PRO A 8 -1.11 -23.53 -9.52
CA PRO A 8 -0.27 -24.58 -8.94
C PRO A 8 0.61 -24.03 -7.81
N GLY A 9 0.99 -24.88 -6.85
CA GLY A 9 1.85 -24.50 -5.73
C GLY A 9 1.13 -23.63 -4.69
N GLY A 10 1.90 -22.88 -3.92
CA GLY A 10 1.43 -22.04 -2.81
C GLY A 10 1.31 -22.79 -1.48
N VAL A 11 1.27 -22.03 -0.40
CA VAL A 11 1.21 -22.54 0.98
C VAL A 11 0.05 -21.88 1.73
N LYS A 12 -0.38 -22.51 2.82
CA LYS A 12 -1.42 -21.96 3.71
C LYS A 12 -0.82 -21.77 5.11
N PRO A 13 -0.05 -20.68 5.33
CA PRO A 13 0.47 -20.36 6.66
C PRO A 13 -0.66 -19.95 7.60
N GLU A 14 -0.41 -20.01 8.91
CA GLU A 14 -1.30 -19.40 9.90
C GLU A 14 -1.38 -17.89 9.64
N ALA A 15 -2.59 -17.35 9.66
CA ALA A 15 -2.84 -15.98 9.23
C ALA A 15 -2.44 -14.92 10.26
N HIS A 16 -2.63 -15.21 11.56
CA HIS A 16 -2.32 -14.32 12.70
C HIS A 16 -2.86 -12.88 12.54
N LYS A 17 -4.09 -12.74 12.02
CA LYS A 17 -4.68 -11.43 11.69
C LYS A 17 -5.65 -10.93 12.77
N GLU A 18 -6.09 -11.79 13.66
CA GLU A 18 -7.21 -11.57 14.58
C GLU A 18 -6.97 -10.38 15.51
N GLU A 19 -5.77 -10.26 16.05
CA GLU A 19 -5.43 -9.21 17.02
C GLU A 19 -5.41 -7.83 16.37
N SER A 20 -4.65 -7.67 15.28
CA SER A 20 -4.50 -6.38 14.59
C SER A 20 -5.75 -5.97 13.83
N ALA A 21 -6.58 -6.94 13.36
CA ALA A 21 -7.84 -6.66 12.68
C ALA A 21 -8.99 -6.28 13.64
N ARG A 22 -8.83 -6.45 14.96
CA ARG A 22 -9.92 -6.25 15.94
C ARG A 22 -10.32 -4.79 16.09
N THR A 23 -9.35 -3.86 16.12
CA THR A 23 -9.59 -2.45 16.39
C THR A 23 -9.67 -1.63 15.10
N PRO A 24 -10.47 -0.55 15.07
CA PRO A 24 -10.48 0.40 13.96
C PRO A 24 -9.11 1.04 13.71
N ILE A 25 -8.96 1.60 12.50
CA ILE A 25 -7.80 2.40 12.15
C ILE A 25 -7.78 3.65 13.05
N VAL A 26 -6.67 3.89 13.74
CA VAL A 26 -6.47 5.10 14.54
C VAL A 26 -5.45 6.02 13.87
N ALA A 27 -5.65 7.34 13.99
CA ALA A 27 -4.65 8.29 13.52
C ALA A 27 -3.41 8.25 14.44
N ALA A 28 -2.23 8.11 13.85
CA ALA A 28 -0.99 8.28 14.61
C ALA A 28 -0.80 9.77 14.97
N PRO A 29 -0.35 10.10 16.18
CA PRO A 29 0.02 11.46 16.55
C PRO A 29 1.09 12.01 15.61
N LEU A 30 1.02 13.32 15.34
CA LEU A 30 2.03 13.99 14.54
C LEU A 30 3.36 14.03 15.34
N PRO A 31 4.47 13.53 14.80
CA PRO A 31 5.74 13.59 15.49
C PRO A 31 6.33 15.01 15.49
N PRO A 32 7.29 15.33 16.34
CA PRO A 32 7.93 16.66 16.35
C PRO A 32 8.72 16.94 15.05
N LEU A 33 9.18 15.92 14.37
CA LEU A 33 9.87 16.01 13.08
C LEU A 33 9.38 14.91 12.13
N LEU A 34 9.30 15.26 10.86
CA LEU A 34 9.02 14.34 9.76
C LEU A 34 10.23 14.28 8.82
N VAL A 35 10.67 13.08 8.46
CA VAL A 35 11.76 12.83 7.51
C VAL A 35 11.14 12.32 6.21
N VAL A 36 11.00 13.19 5.21
CA VAL A 36 10.27 12.88 3.97
C VAL A 36 11.24 12.62 2.83
N PRO A 37 11.45 11.36 2.40
CA PRO A 37 12.35 11.05 1.30
C PRO A 37 11.81 11.54 -0.04
N PHE A 38 12.69 12.03 -0.92
CA PHE A 38 12.35 12.38 -2.30
C PHE A 38 12.29 11.17 -3.23
N ARG A 39 12.81 10.01 -2.82
CA ARG A 39 12.71 8.75 -3.56
C ARG A 39 11.79 7.77 -2.84
N GLN A 40 10.57 7.63 -3.33
CA GLN A 40 9.53 6.79 -2.72
C GLN A 40 8.75 5.93 -3.74
N SER A 41 9.33 5.67 -4.91
CA SER A 41 8.77 4.77 -5.92
C SER A 41 9.81 3.79 -6.42
N ALA A 42 9.37 2.63 -6.94
CA ALA A 42 10.25 1.59 -7.46
C ALA A 42 11.07 2.06 -8.69
N ALA A 43 10.62 3.09 -9.40
CA ALA A 43 11.15 3.46 -10.69
C ALA A 43 11.25 4.98 -10.88
N GLY A 44 12.13 5.64 -10.16
CA GLY A 44 12.37 7.06 -10.35
C GLY A 44 12.31 7.88 -9.05
N GLY A 45 12.83 9.10 -9.10
CA GLY A 45 12.88 10.05 -8.01
C GLY A 45 11.96 11.25 -8.22
N ALA A 46 12.16 12.24 -7.37
CA ALA A 46 11.54 13.55 -7.48
C ALA A 46 12.60 14.65 -7.35
N SER A 47 12.58 15.63 -8.27
CA SER A 47 13.40 16.84 -8.17
C SER A 47 12.91 17.70 -7.02
N ILE A 48 13.81 18.12 -6.16
CA ILE A 48 13.54 18.94 -4.99
C ILE A 48 12.98 20.30 -5.39
N ARG A 49 11.89 20.75 -4.75
CA ARG A 49 11.16 21.99 -5.04
C ARG A 49 11.11 22.96 -3.87
N VAL A 50 11.76 22.63 -2.78
CA VAL A 50 11.77 23.43 -1.54
C VAL A 50 13.20 23.60 -1.04
N GLN A 51 13.42 24.55 -0.15
CA GLN A 51 14.71 24.81 0.48
C GLN A 51 14.56 24.90 2.01
N ALA A 52 15.66 24.78 2.73
CA ALA A 52 15.67 24.97 4.16
C ALA A 52 15.23 26.40 4.53
N GLY A 53 14.39 26.51 5.57
CA GLY A 53 13.75 27.74 5.99
C GLY A 53 12.38 28.00 5.34
N GLU A 54 11.99 27.24 4.32
CA GLU A 54 10.71 27.45 3.63
C GLU A 54 9.55 26.88 4.42
N ARG A 55 8.45 27.65 4.52
CA ARG A 55 7.17 27.17 5.05
C ARG A 55 6.40 26.40 3.98
N VAL A 56 5.83 25.27 4.39
CA VAL A 56 5.03 24.41 3.54
C VAL A 56 3.65 24.18 4.14
N LEU A 57 2.67 23.95 3.27
CA LEU A 57 1.32 23.54 3.65
C LEU A 57 1.14 22.03 3.44
N LYS A 58 0.22 21.45 4.19
CA LYS A 58 -0.17 20.05 4.02
C LYS A 58 -0.64 19.80 2.58
N GLY A 59 -0.08 18.77 1.94
CA GLY A 59 -0.37 18.44 0.55
C GLY A 59 0.36 19.31 -0.48
N GLN A 60 1.20 20.26 -0.07
CA GLN A 60 2.05 21.01 -0.99
C GLN A 60 3.10 20.09 -1.63
N CYS A 61 3.29 20.20 -2.95
CA CYS A 61 4.32 19.47 -3.66
C CYS A 61 5.71 20.01 -3.28
N ILE A 62 6.53 19.19 -2.62
CA ILE A 62 7.91 19.48 -2.23
C ILE A 62 8.94 18.81 -3.12
N GLY A 63 8.49 17.86 -3.95
CA GLY A 63 9.33 17.19 -4.94
C GLY A 63 8.52 16.84 -6.18
N SER A 64 8.93 17.34 -7.37
CA SER A 64 8.26 17.07 -8.64
C SER A 64 8.78 15.81 -9.32
N ALA A 65 7.89 15.06 -9.95
CA ALA A 65 8.21 13.80 -10.65
C ALA A 65 9.29 13.97 -11.73
N GLU A 66 10.34 13.16 -11.67
CA GLU A 66 11.39 13.09 -12.69
C GLU A 66 11.11 12.02 -13.74
N GLY A 67 11.11 12.41 -15.01
CA GLY A 67 10.89 11.49 -16.12
C GLY A 67 9.52 10.80 -16.11
N PRO A 68 9.32 9.78 -16.95
CA PRO A 68 8.02 9.13 -17.10
C PRO A 68 7.61 8.25 -15.91
N PHE A 69 8.56 7.75 -15.12
CA PHE A 69 8.34 6.87 -13.98
C PHE A 69 8.45 7.59 -12.62
N GLY A 70 8.81 8.88 -12.59
CA GLY A 70 8.84 9.64 -11.36
C GLY A 70 7.48 9.89 -10.77
N THR A 71 7.42 10.11 -9.46
CA THR A 71 6.20 10.48 -8.73
C THR A 71 6.47 11.68 -7.84
N CYS A 72 5.50 12.60 -7.71
CA CYS A 72 5.64 13.73 -6.82
C CYS A 72 5.68 13.30 -5.35
N VAL A 73 6.34 14.13 -4.55
CA VAL A 73 6.43 14.01 -3.10
C VAL A 73 5.83 15.28 -2.48
N HIS A 74 5.08 15.11 -1.39
CA HIS A 74 4.31 16.17 -0.78
C HIS A 74 4.61 16.31 0.71
N ALA A 75 4.46 17.53 1.22
CA ALA A 75 4.50 17.79 2.64
C ALA A 75 3.32 17.09 3.34
N PRO A 76 3.57 16.22 4.34
CA PRO A 76 2.51 15.46 5.00
C PRO A 76 1.66 16.30 5.96
N THR A 77 2.16 17.46 6.35
CA THR A 77 1.54 18.45 7.24
C THR A 77 2.05 19.84 6.89
N SER A 78 1.45 20.89 7.48
CA SER A 78 2.01 22.23 7.44
C SER A 78 3.15 22.38 8.44
N GLY A 79 4.13 23.22 8.11
CA GLY A 79 5.31 23.45 8.97
C GLY A 79 6.44 24.13 8.21
N THR A 80 7.66 23.96 8.72
CA THR A 80 8.88 24.53 8.14
C THR A 80 9.83 23.41 7.71
N VAL A 81 10.35 23.49 6.51
CA VAL A 81 11.47 22.65 6.06
C VAL A 81 12.73 23.12 6.76
N ILE A 82 13.20 22.45 7.82
CA ILE A 82 14.37 22.90 8.58
C ILE A 82 15.69 22.45 7.95
N ALA A 83 15.69 21.39 7.17
CA ALA A 83 16.87 20.90 6.46
C ALA A 83 16.49 20.08 5.21
N ILE A 84 17.40 20.00 4.25
CA ILE A 84 17.39 19.02 3.16
C ILE A 84 18.73 18.30 3.22
N GLU A 85 18.70 17.03 3.59
CA GLU A 85 19.93 16.26 3.82
C GLU A 85 19.75 14.78 3.53
N ALA A 86 20.85 14.06 3.36
CA ALA A 86 20.81 12.62 3.18
C ALA A 86 20.49 11.91 4.50
N ARG A 87 19.43 11.09 4.51
CA ARG A 87 19.03 10.25 5.65
C ARG A 87 18.89 8.80 5.21
N PRO A 88 19.17 7.83 6.11
CA PRO A 88 18.93 6.42 5.83
C PRO A 88 17.46 6.16 5.48
N LEU A 89 17.21 5.27 4.54
CA LEU A 89 15.86 4.87 4.14
C LEU A 89 15.57 3.44 4.59
N PRO A 90 14.28 3.10 4.80
CA PRO A 90 13.87 1.75 5.14
C PRO A 90 14.01 0.82 3.93
N HIS A 91 15.20 0.30 3.77
CA HIS A 91 15.61 -0.64 2.74
C HIS A 91 16.65 -1.61 3.34
N PRO A 92 16.73 -2.87 2.90
CA PRO A 92 17.72 -3.81 3.45
C PRO A 92 19.17 -3.32 3.43
N SER A 93 19.51 -2.46 2.45
CA SER A 93 20.86 -1.88 2.35
C SER A 93 21.10 -0.66 3.24
N ALA A 94 20.07 -0.10 3.88
CA ALA A 94 20.10 1.13 4.69
C ALA A 94 20.79 2.33 4.00
N LEU A 95 20.79 2.38 2.67
CA LEU A 95 21.40 3.48 1.92
C LEU A 95 20.65 4.77 2.18
N SER A 96 21.41 5.86 2.31
CA SER A 96 20.87 7.19 2.49
C SER A 96 20.46 7.81 1.15
N ALA A 97 19.42 8.65 1.19
CA ALA A 97 18.98 9.47 0.07
C ALA A 97 18.51 10.85 0.57
N PRO A 98 18.42 11.86 -0.29
CA PRO A 98 17.93 13.18 0.08
C PRO A 98 16.51 13.12 0.67
N CYS A 99 16.33 13.78 1.82
CA CYS A 99 15.07 13.91 2.54
C CYS A 99 14.83 15.38 2.90
N ALA A 100 13.58 15.79 2.90
CA ALA A 100 13.15 17.01 3.56
C ALA A 100 12.87 16.70 5.03
N ILE A 101 13.46 17.48 5.94
CA ILE A 101 13.16 17.43 7.37
C ILE A 101 12.16 18.54 7.64
N ILE A 102 10.95 18.16 8.04
CA ILE A 102 9.85 19.10 8.26
C ILE A 102 9.52 19.15 9.76
N GLU A 103 9.58 20.34 10.33
CA GLU A 103 9.09 20.63 11.66
C GLU A 103 7.62 21.11 11.55
N PRO A 104 6.64 20.33 12.07
CA PRO A 104 5.23 20.70 12.05
C PRO A 104 4.95 21.99 12.85
N ASP A 105 4.04 22.82 12.34
CA ASP A 105 3.59 24.03 13.05
C ASP A 105 2.38 23.80 13.97
N GLY A 106 1.88 22.57 14.03
CA GLY A 106 0.72 22.17 14.84
C GLY A 106 -0.64 22.56 14.24
N LEU A 107 -0.67 23.27 13.11
CA LEU A 107 -1.92 23.72 12.46
C LEU A 107 -2.51 22.69 11.50
N ASP A 108 -1.66 21.79 10.97
CA ASP A 108 -2.03 20.79 9.93
C ASP A 108 -2.81 21.41 8.76
N ALA A 109 -2.45 22.65 8.39
CA ALA A 109 -3.19 23.48 7.44
C ALA A 109 -2.99 22.98 6.01
N TRP A 110 -4.08 22.65 5.30
CA TRP A 110 -4.04 22.25 3.91
C TRP A 110 -3.70 23.42 2.97
N ARG A 111 -3.00 23.10 1.86
CA ARG A 111 -3.05 23.95 0.67
C ARG A 111 -4.48 24.01 0.12
N GLU A 112 -4.77 24.98 -0.71
CA GLU A 112 -6.01 24.98 -1.47
C GLU A 112 -6.19 23.66 -2.22
N ARG A 113 -7.41 23.11 -2.15
CA ARG A 113 -7.77 21.84 -2.79
C ARG A 113 -8.81 22.09 -3.87
N ILE A 114 -8.58 21.55 -5.06
CA ILE A 114 -9.45 21.68 -6.23
C ILE A 114 -9.88 20.28 -6.67
N PRO A 115 -10.99 19.74 -6.13
CA PRO A 115 -11.55 18.46 -6.54
C PRO A 115 -11.84 18.40 -8.05
N LEU A 116 -11.75 17.20 -8.63
CA LEU A 116 -12.13 16.97 -10.02
C LEU A 116 -13.33 16.01 -10.08
N ASP A 117 -14.26 16.29 -10.97
CA ASP A 117 -15.22 15.29 -11.41
C ASP A 117 -14.57 14.43 -12.51
N PRO A 118 -14.26 13.14 -12.23
CA PRO A 118 -13.53 12.29 -13.16
C PRO A 118 -14.29 11.95 -14.45
N TYR A 119 -15.60 12.16 -14.49
CA TYR A 119 -16.46 11.80 -15.61
C TYR A 119 -16.72 12.97 -16.55
N SER A 120 -16.62 14.20 -16.07
CA SER A 120 -16.75 15.41 -16.90
C SER A 120 -15.40 16.02 -17.28
N ALA A 121 -14.33 15.74 -16.53
CA ALA A 121 -12.99 16.24 -16.81
C ALA A 121 -12.33 15.43 -17.96
N ASP A 122 -11.38 16.09 -18.66
CA ASP A 122 -10.53 15.38 -19.64
C ASP A 122 -9.79 14.22 -18.94
N PRO A 123 -9.88 12.99 -19.46
CA PRO A 123 -9.14 11.83 -18.93
C PRO A 123 -7.63 12.06 -18.78
N ALA A 124 -7.02 12.90 -19.64
CA ALA A 124 -5.61 13.27 -19.53
C ALA A 124 -5.35 14.12 -18.27
N LEU A 125 -6.26 15.03 -17.92
CA LEU A 125 -6.17 15.82 -16.70
C LEU A 125 -6.32 14.94 -15.45
N VAL A 126 -7.25 13.99 -15.46
CA VAL A 126 -7.41 13.04 -14.34
C VAL A 126 -6.14 12.17 -14.14
N ARG A 127 -5.55 11.66 -15.23
CA ARG A 127 -4.26 10.93 -15.15
C ARG A 127 -3.13 11.80 -14.62
N THR A 128 -3.05 13.06 -15.05
CA THR A 128 -2.09 14.04 -14.56
C THR A 128 -2.26 14.26 -13.06
N ARG A 129 -3.50 14.44 -12.58
CA ARG A 129 -3.80 14.55 -11.14
C ARG A 129 -3.29 13.34 -10.35
N ILE A 130 -3.52 12.11 -10.83
CA ILE A 130 -3.04 10.88 -10.17
C ILE A 130 -1.51 10.84 -10.12
N ARG A 131 -0.83 11.24 -11.19
CA ARG A 131 0.64 11.35 -11.24
C ARG A 131 1.15 12.40 -10.25
N GLU A 132 0.58 13.59 -10.30
CA GLU A 132 0.96 14.72 -9.45
C GLU A 132 0.63 14.47 -7.98
N ALA A 133 -0.44 13.74 -7.67
CA ALA A 133 -0.73 13.31 -6.31
C ALA A 133 0.25 12.24 -5.76
N GLY A 134 1.21 11.81 -6.59
CA GLY A 134 2.26 10.88 -6.17
C GLY A 134 1.77 9.48 -5.86
N ILE A 135 0.67 9.02 -6.48
CA ILE A 135 0.07 7.71 -6.23
C ILE A 135 0.96 6.60 -6.80
N VAL A 136 1.26 5.62 -5.95
CA VAL A 136 1.99 4.40 -6.30
C VAL A 136 1.19 3.16 -5.92
N GLY A 137 1.61 1.99 -6.39
CA GLY A 137 1.03 0.71 -5.98
C GLY A 137 1.26 0.44 -4.50
N LEU A 138 0.19 0.36 -3.72
CA LEU A 138 0.22 0.26 -2.25
C LEU A 138 0.21 -1.18 -1.71
N GLY A 139 0.19 -2.17 -2.59
CA GLY A 139 0.35 -3.60 -2.23
C GLY A 139 1.81 -4.06 -2.08
N GLY A 140 2.76 -3.13 -1.87
CA GLY A 140 4.18 -3.41 -1.60
C GLY A 140 5.15 -3.04 -2.73
N ALA A 141 4.75 -3.11 -3.99
CA ALA A 141 5.64 -2.88 -5.14
C ALA A 141 5.99 -1.41 -5.41
N VAL A 142 5.26 -0.45 -4.88
CA VAL A 142 5.40 1.01 -5.07
C VAL A 142 5.65 1.46 -6.53
N PHE A 143 5.12 0.71 -7.49
CA PHE A 143 5.19 1.06 -8.90
C PHE A 143 4.26 2.24 -9.20
N PRO A 144 4.67 3.23 -10.03
CA PRO A 144 3.86 4.42 -10.32
C PRO A 144 2.51 4.07 -10.94
N THR A 145 1.43 4.47 -10.28
CA THR A 145 0.05 4.11 -10.69
C THR A 145 -0.33 4.67 -12.05
N HIS A 146 0.05 5.91 -12.36
CA HIS A 146 -0.24 6.55 -13.64
C HIS A 146 0.36 5.79 -14.84
N VAL A 147 1.52 5.15 -14.67
CA VAL A 147 2.14 4.33 -15.72
C VAL A 147 1.31 3.07 -15.96
N LYS A 148 0.84 2.44 -14.90
CA LYS A 148 0.02 1.23 -14.95
C LYS A 148 -1.35 1.46 -15.62
N MET A 149 -1.82 2.71 -15.67
CA MET A 149 -3.10 3.11 -16.26
C MET A 149 -3.04 3.45 -17.77
N ASN A 150 -1.90 3.32 -18.44
CA ASN A 150 -1.76 3.76 -19.83
C ASN A 150 -2.35 2.78 -20.88
N ALA A 151 -2.77 1.58 -20.47
CA ALA A 151 -3.34 0.58 -21.36
C ALA A 151 -4.88 0.55 -21.28
N ARG A 152 -5.56 0.21 -22.37
CA ARG A 152 -6.97 -0.19 -22.37
C ARG A 152 -7.08 -1.65 -21.98
N ILE A 153 -8.12 -1.98 -21.22
CA ILE A 153 -8.37 -3.34 -20.73
C ILE A 153 -9.86 -3.67 -20.76
N ASP A 154 -10.20 -4.95 -20.71
CA ASP A 154 -11.60 -5.42 -20.59
C ASP A 154 -12.00 -5.66 -19.14
N THR A 155 -11.07 -6.13 -18.30
CA THR A 155 -11.33 -6.49 -16.90
C THR A 155 -10.36 -5.78 -15.96
N LEU A 156 -10.91 -5.04 -15.01
CA LEU A 156 -10.15 -4.47 -13.88
C LEU A 156 -10.27 -5.42 -12.67
N VAL A 157 -9.13 -5.85 -12.15
CA VAL A 157 -9.05 -6.60 -10.89
C VAL A 157 -8.62 -5.65 -9.77
N ILE A 158 -9.38 -5.62 -8.68
CA ILE A 158 -9.00 -4.91 -7.45
C ILE A 158 -8.64 -5.94 -6.40
N ASN A 159 -7.38 -5.89 -6.00
CA ASN A 159 -6.76 -6.84 -5.10
C ASN A 159 -6.94 -6.42 -3.63
N GLY A 160 -7.80 -7.13 -2.92
CA GLY A 160 -7.99 -7.08 -1.48
C GLY A 160 -7.63 -8.40 -0.81
N ALA A 161 -6.83 -9.25 -1.47
CA ALA A 161 -6.45 -10.56 -0.91
C ALA A 161 -5.64 -10.43 0.38
N GLU A 162 -4.59 -9.59 0.39
CA GLU A 162 -3.73 -9.37 1.56
C GLU A 162 -3.25 -10.71 2.17
N CYS A 163 -2.61 -11.53 1.32
CA CYS A 163 -2.26 -12.92 1.64
C CYS A 163 -1.05 -13.08 2.60
N GLU A 164 -0.29 -12.02 2.86
CA GLU A 164 0.78 -12.04 3.87
C GLU A 164 0.21 -12.25 5.27
N PRO A 165 0.73 -13.18 6.07
CA PRO A 165 0.37 -13.29 7.48
C PRO A 165 0.63 -11.98 8.24
N TRP A 166 -0.10 -11.75 9.32
CA TRP A 166 -0.02 -10.61 10.22
C TRP A 166 -0.52 -9.27 9.66
N ILE A 167 -0.50 -9.04 8.35
CA ILE A 167 -0.90 -7.77 7.73
C ILE A 167 -2.42 -7.68 7.66
N THR A 168 -2.99 -6.52 8.09
CA THR A 168 -4.43 -6.25 8.13
C THR A 168 -4.81 -4.83 7.69
N CYS A 169 -3.86 -4.07 7.14
CA CYS A 169 -4.11 -2.69 6.71
C CYS A 169 -5.15 -2.60 5.59
N ASP A 170 -5.16 -3.52 4.63
CA ASP A 170 -6.14 -3.57 3.55
C ASP A 170 -7.49 -4.12 4.03
N ASP A 171 -7.50 -5.12 4.93
CA ASP A 171 -8.72 -5.62 5.59
C ASP A 171 -9.45 -4.48 6.31
N ARG A 172 -8.75 -3.75 7.18
CA ARG A 172 -9.34 -2.62 7.91
C ARG A 172 -9.76 -1.49 6.98
N LEU A 173 -8.97 -1.19 5.97
CA LEU A 173 -9.31 -0.18 4.97
C LEU A 173 -10.61 -0.52 4.23
N MET A 174 -10.79 -1.79 3.83
CA MET A 174 -12.01 -2.27 3.18
C MET A 174 -13.23 -2.17 4.10
N ARG A 175 -13.08 -2.52 5.39
CA ARG A 175 -14.18 -2.40 6.37
C ARG A 175 -14.61 -0.96 6.60
N GLU A 176 -13.67 -0.01 6.64
CA GLU A 176 -13.92 1.38 7.09
C GLU A 176 -14.07 2.37 5.95
N ARG A 177 -13.54 2.07 4.76
CA ARG A 177 -13.43 3.01 3.62
C ARG A 177 -13.94 2.43 2.30
N ALA A 178 -14.78 1.38 2.36
CA ALA A 178 -15.31 0.71 1.17
C ALA A 178 -15.88 1.68 0.10
N PRO A 179 -16.68 2.71 0.42
CA PRO A 179 -17.20 3.64 -0.60
C PRO A 179 -16.11 4.35 -1.39
N LEU A 180 -15.03 4.78 -0.75
CA LEU A 180 -13.90 5.43 -1.45
C LEU A 180 -13.11 4.45 -2.30
N ILE A 181 -12.99 3.17 -1.89
CA ILE A 181 -12.36 2.13 -2.69
C ILE A 181 -13.18 1.89 -3.96
N ILE A 182 -14.51 1.79 -3.84
CA ILE A 182 -15.41 1.62 -5.00
C ILE A 182 -15.30 2.82 -5.95
N ALA A 183 -15.34 4.05 -5.44
CA ALA A 183 -15.20 5.26 -6.25
C ALA A 183 -13.84 5.28 -6.98
N GLY A 184 -12.75 4.94 -6.31
CA GLY A 184 -11.43 4.87 -6.94
C GLY A 184 -11.32 3.77 -8.00
N ALA A 185 -11.92 2.61 -7.75
CA ALA A 185 -12.00 1.54 -8.75
C ALA A 185 -12.81 1.96 -9.98
N ALA A 186 -13.91 2.70 -9.79
CA ALA A 186 -14.72 3.26 -10.88
C ALA A 186 -13.93 4.29 -11.71
N ILE A 187 -13.17 5.16 -11.06
CA ILE A 187 -12.28 6.12 -11.75
C ILE A 187 -11.23 5.37 -12.59
N ILE A 188 -10.58 4.34 -12.03
CA ILE A 188 -9.60 3.53 -12.75
C ILE A 188 -10.26 2.82 -13.94
N ARG A 189 -11.45 2.22 -13.75
CA ARG A 189 -12.25 1.60 -14.81
C ARG A 189 -12.52 2.58 -15.94
N HIS A 190 -13.01 3.77 -15.61
CA HIS A 190 -13.31 4.82 -16.59
C HIS A 190 -12.07 5.20 -17.42
N LEU A 191 -10.94 5.46 -16.76
CA LEU A 191 -9.69 5.84 -17.43
C LEU A 191 -9.12 4.73 -18.34
N MET A 192 -9.29 3.46 -17.96
CA MET A 192 -8.75 2.32 -18.70
C MET A 192 -9.76 1.71 -19.68
N GLY A 193 -11.02 2.14 -19.65
CA GLY A 193 -12.10 1.63 -20.53
C GLY A 193 -12.50 0.19 -20.20
N ALA A 194 -12.31 -0.26 -18.95
CA ALA A 194 -12.67 -1.61 -18.56
C ALA A 194 -14.20 -1.80 -18.50
N LYS A 195 -14.68 -2.97 -18.93
CA LYS A 195 -16.10 -3.32 -18.97
C LYS A 195 -16.62 -3.77 -17.60
N ARG A 196 -15.76 -4.38 -16.78
CA ARG A 196 -16.13 -4.93 -15.46
C ARG A 196 -15.01 -4.76 -14.43
N ILE A 197 -15.40 -4.79 -13.16
CA ILE A 197 -14.49 -4.77 -12.01
C ILE A 197 -14.71 -6.02 -11.17
N LEU A 198 -13.63 -6.74 -10.84
CA LEU A 198 -13.63 -7.90 -9.96
C LEU A 198 -12.79 -7.58 -8.72
N PHE A 199 -13.42 -7.53 -7.54
CA PHE A 199 -12.72 -7.40 -6.27
C PHE A 199 -12.41 -8.80 -5.72
N GLY A 200 -11.14 -9.17 -5.62
CA GLY A 200 -10.69 -10.43 -5.03
C GLY A 200 -10.32 -10.24 -3.56
N ILE A 201 -11.05 -10.88 -2.65
CA ILE A 201 -10.84 -10.80 -1.20
C ILE A 201 -10.73 -12.22 -0.67
N GLU A 202 -9.71 -12.53 0.16
CA GLU A 202 -9.60 -13.86 0.74
C GLU A 202 -10.74 -14.17 1.71
N ASP A 203 -11.15 -15.45 1.75
CA ASP A 203 -12.29 -15.97 2.54
C ASP A 203 -12.09 -15.85 4.06
N ASN A 204 -10.86 -15.60 4.52
CA ASN A 204 -10.54 -15.26 5.90
C ASN A 204 -10.90 -13.80 6.31
N LYS A 205 -11.52 -13.02 5.41
CA LYS A 205 -11.93 -11.61 5.64
C LYS A 205 -13.42 -11.39 5.38
N PRO A 206 -14.32 -12.11 6.09
CA PRO A 206 -15.76 -12.05 5.81
C PRO A 206 -16.35 -10.65 6.00
N ASP A 207 -15.90 -9.89 7.01
CA ASP A 207 -16.40 -8.54 7.29
C ASP A 207 -15.99 -7.54 6.20
N ALA A 208 -14.74 -7.61 5.72
CA ALA A 208 -14.28 -6.79 4.61
C ALA A 208 -15.08 -7.09 3.32
N ALA A 209 -15.30 -8.38 3.03
CA ALA A 209 -16.11 -8.78 1.89
C ALA A 209 -17.58 -8.31 2.02
N ALA A 210 -18.15 -8.34 3.23
CA ALA A 210 -19.49 -7.83 3.49
C ALA A 210 -19.57 -6.31 3.30
N ALA A 211 -18.63 -5.55 3.86
CA ALA A 211 -18.55 -4.10 3.71
C ALA A 211 -18.40 -3.67 2.23
N MET A 212 -17.53 -4.36 1.49
CA MET A 212 -17.33 -4.10 0.07
C MET A 212 -18.58 -4.43 -0.76
N ARG A 213 -19.28 -5.56 -0.47
CA ARG A 213 -20.55 -5.88 -1.14
C ARG A 213 -21.64 -4.84 -0.86
N ALA A 214 -21.75 -4.37 0.38
CA ALA A 214 -22.69 -3.33 0.75
C ALA A 214 -22.39 -2.01 0.01
N ALA A 215 -21.11 -1.63 -0.10
CA ALA A 215 -20.69 -0.45 -0.83
C ALA A 215 -20.98 -0.56 -2.33
N VAL A 216 -20.73 -1.74 -2.94
CA VAL A 216 -21.11 -2.00 -4.35
C VAL A 216 -22.62 -1.87 -4.53
N ALA A 217 -23.43 -2.48 -3.67
CA ALA A 217 -24.88 -2.43 -3.75
C ALA A 217 -25.47 -1.01 -3.57
N SER A 218 -24.77 -0.14 -2.83
CA SER A 218 -25.15 1.26 -2.60
C SER A 218 -24.62 2.21 -3.67
N SER A 219 -23.74 1.76 -4.54
CA SER A 219 -23.19 2.58 -5.63
C SER A 219 -24.12 2.57 -6.85
N SER A 220 -24.06 3.62 -7.67
CA SER A 220 -24.72 3.66 -8.98
C SER A 220 -23.96 2.89 -10.07
N GLU A 221 -22.80 2.35 -9.74
CA GLU A 221 -21.91 1.66 -10.67
C GLU A 221 -22.38 0.24 -10.96
N THR A 222 -22.38 -0.15 -12.22
CA THR A 222 -22.71 -1.50 -12.68
C THR A 222 -21.47 -2.36 -12.93
N ASP A 223 -21.66 -3.66 -13.14
CA ASP A 223 -20.58 -4.60 -13.51
C ASP A 223 -19.42 -4.67 -12.53
N MET A 224 -19.72 -4.56 -11.24
CA MET A 224 -18.81 -4.76 -10.12
C MET A 224 -19.17 -6.01 -9.31
N GLN A 225 -18.20 -6.86 -9.04
CA GLN A 225 -18.41 -8.08 -8.26
C GLN A 225 -17.36 -8.23 -7.16
N VAL A 226 -17.81 -8.54 -5.95
CA VAL A 226 -16.94 -8.88 -4.80
C VAL A 226 -16.91 -10.40 -4.65
N ILE A 227 -15.74 -10.98 -4.87
CA ILE A 227 -15.51 -12.40 -4.97
C ILE A 227 -14.62 -12.86 -3.82
N ALA A 228 -15.11 -13.81 -3.02
CA ALA A 228 -14.30 -14.47 -2.03
C ALA A 228 -13.39 -15.48 -2.72
N VAL A 229 -12.07 -15.37 -2.51
CA VAL A 229 -11.07 -16.30 -3.04
C VAL A 229 -10.47 -17.12 -1.90
N PRO A 230 -10.03 -18.37 -2.15
CA PRO A 230 -9.43 -19.19 -1.09
C PRO A 230 -8.18 -18.54 -0.51
N THR A 231 -8.07 -18.55 0.83
CA THR A 231 -6.86 -18.12 1.56
C THR A 231 -5.70 -19.03 1.22
N ARG A 232 -4.71 -18.50 0.50
CA ARG A 232 -3.51 -19.24 0.07
C ARG A 232 -2.41 -18.26 -0.32
N TYR A 233 -1.22 -18.39 0.23
CA TYR A 233 -0.07 -17.61 -0.20
C TYR A 233 0.58 -18.24 -1.44
N PRO A 234 0.91 -17.49 -2.52
CA PRO A 234 0.75 -16.05 -2.71
C PRO A 234 -0.47 -15.65 -3.58
N ALA A 235 -1.70 -15.97 -3.17
CA ALA A 235 -2.92 -15.63 -3.93
C ALA A 235 -3.07 -14.11 -4.19
N GLY A 236 -2.46 -13.26 -3.34
CA GLY A 236 -2.38 -11.81 -3.53
C GLY A 236 -1.37 -11.38 -4.59
N GLY A 237 -0.59 -12.28 -5.16
CA GLY A 237 0.24 -11.98 -6.33
C GLY A 237 -0.63 -11.59 -7.53
N GLU A 238 -0.22 -10.56 -8.28
CA GLU A 238 -1.01 -10.03 -9.39
C GLU A 238 -1.44 -11.12 -10.40
N LYS A 239 -0.48 -11.92 -10.87
CA LYS A 239 -0.75 -12.97 -11.87
C LYS A 239 -1.60 -14.11 -11.30
N GLN A 240 -1.38 -14.47 -10.03
CA GLN A 240 -2.15 -15.49 -9.34
C GLN A 240 -3.60 -15.07 -9.16
N LEU A 241 -3.85 -13.85 -8.68
CA LEU A 241 -5.20 -13.35 -8.47
C LEU A 241 -5.96 -13.18 -9.79
N ILE A 242 -5.29 -12.66 -10.84
CA ILE A 242 -5.88 -12.58 -12.17
C ILE A 242 -6.30 -13.97 -12.64
N ARG A 243 -5.42 -14.98 -12.53
CA ARG A 243 -5.77 -16.35 -12.91
C ARG A 243 -6.95 -16.88 -12.11
N VAL A 244 -6.96 -16.72 -10.79
CA VAL A 244 -8.04 -17.20 -9.91
C VAL A 244 -9.39 -16.61 -10.31
N LEU A 245 -9.44 -15.31 -10.61
CA LEU A 245 -10.67 -14.60 -10.93
C LEU A 245 -11.12 -14.70 -12.39
N THR A 246 -10.21 -14.95 -13.33
CA THR A 246 -10.50 -14.84 -14.76
C THR A 246 -10.13 -16.07 -15.59
N GLY A 247 -9.34 -16.99 -15.05
CA GLY A 247 -8.74 -18.09 -15.78
C GLY A 247 -7.58 -17.70 -16.70
N ILE A 248 -7.28 -16.40 -16.83
CA ILE A 248 -6.21 -15.90 -17.70
C ILE A 248 -4.85 -16.21 -17.07
N GLU A 249 -4.01 -16.93 -17.82
CA GLU A 249 -2.60 -17.12 -17.48
C GLU A 249 -1.75 -16.07 -18.19
N ILE A 250 -0.98 -15.31 -17.40
CA ILE A 250 -0.03 -14.33 -17.93
C ILE A 250 1.36 -14.98 -17.97
N PRO A 251 1.89 -15.30 -19.15
CA PRO A 251 3.20 -15.93 -19.29
C PRO A 251 4.34 -15.11 -18.72
N TYR A 252 5.49 -15.77 -18.53
CA TYR A 252 6.71 -15.07 -18.13
C TYR A 252 7.06 -13.98 -19.15
N GLY A 253 7.48 -12.80 -18.65
CA GLY A 253 7.85 -11.64 -19.49
C GLY A 253 6.67 -10.87 -20.08
N LYS A 254 5.41 -11.33 -19.89
CA LYS A 254 4.20 -10.64 -20.34
C LYS A 254 3.53 -9.90 -19.18
N LEU A 255 2.73 -8.89 -19.54
CA LEU A 255 1.96 -8.06 -18.61
C LEU A 255 0.46 -8.31 -18.74
N GLY A 256 -0.30 -7.99 -17.71
CA GLY A 256 -1.77 -8.15 -17.71
C GLY A 256 -2.48 -7.46 -18.86
N PRO A 257 -2.13 -6.22 -19.21
CA PRO A 257 -2.74 -5.51 -20.35
C PRO A 257 -2.62 -6.23 -21.70
N ASP A 258 -1.57 -7.02 -21.92
CA ASP A 258 -1.41 -7.83 -23.15
C ASP A 258 -2.56 -8.84 -23.30
N PHE A 259 -3.29 -9.11 -22.22
CA PHE A 259 -4.41 -10.05 -22.13
C PHE A 259 -5.73 -9.36 -21.72
N GLY A 260 -5.81 -8.03 -21.85
CA GLY A 260 -7.01 -7.26 -21.55
C GLY A 260 -7.36 -7.17 -20.06
N VAL A 261 -6.41 -7.40 -19.15
CA VAL A 261 -6.65 -7.37 -17.71
C VAL A 261 -5.58 -6.56 -16.97
N GLN A 262 -5.96 -5.83 -15.92
CA GLN A 262 -5.01 -5.14 -15.05
C GLN A 262 -5.44 -5.25 -13.60
N CYS A 263 -4.46 -5.30 -12.69
CA CYS A 263 -4.69 -5.47 -11.26
C CYS A 263 -4.17 -4.27 -10.48
N PHE A 264 -4.98 -3.74 -9.55
CA PHE A 264 -4.58 -2.70 -8.59
C PHE A 264 -4.97 -3.12 -7.18
N ASN A 265 -4.21 -2.69 -6.18
CA ASN A 265 -4.51 -2.94 -4.78
C ASN A 265 -5.65 -2.03 -4.28
N VAL A 266 -6.43 -2.47 -3.28
CA VAL A 266 -7.53 -1.68 -2.67
C VAL A 266 -7.06 -0.34 -2.11
N GLY A 267 -5.90 -0.28 -1.45
CA GLY A 267 -5.31 0.97 -0.96
C GLY A 267 -4.94 1.93 -2.09
N THR A 268 -4.51 1.41 -3.25
CA THR A 268 -4.25 2.23 -4.44
C THR A 268 -5.55 2.81 -4.99
N ALA A 269 -6.61 2.02 -5.08
CA ALA A 269 -7.93 2.53 -5.50
C ALA A 269 -8.45 3.62 -4.54
N HIS A 270 -8.35 3.39 -3.23
CA HIS A 270 -8.67 4.40 -2.21
C HIS A 270 -7.87 5.70 -2.40
N ALA A 271 -6.54 5.60 -2.64
CA ALA A 271 -5.69 6.76 -2.84
C ALA A 271 -6.04 7.52 -4.13
N VAL A 272 -6.43 6.82 -5.21
CA VAL A 272 -6.91 7.44 -6.46
C VAL A 272 -8.19 8.24 -6.20
N ALA A 273 -9.16 7.69 -5.46
CA ALA A 273 -10.37 8.44 -5.09
C ALA A 273 -10.04 9.71 -4.32
N ARG A 274 -9.19 9.63 -3.31
CA ARG A 274 -8.76 10.82 -2.53
C ARG A 274 -8.09 11.87 -3.40
N ALA A 275 -7.20 11.45 -4.29
CA ALA A 275 -6.49 12.36 -5.18
C ALA A 275 -7.40 13.09 -6.16
N VAL A 276 -8.38 12.40 -6.73
CA VAL A 276 -9.26 12.96 -7.76
C VAL A 276 -10.44 13.71 -7.14
N LEU A 277 -11.16 13.07 -6.22
CA LEU A 277 -12.40 13.61 -5.66
C LEU A 277 -12.15 14.66 -4.56
N HIS A 278 -11.00 14.65 -3.91
CA HIS A 278 -10.71 15.55 -2.77
C HIS A 278 -9.43 16.36 -2.95
N ASP A 279 -8.68 16.16 -4.03
CA ASP A 279 -7.36 16.77 -4.27
C ASP A 279 -6.38 16.54 -3.10
N GLU A 280 -6.39 15.32 -2.57
CA GLU A 280 -5.54 14.89 -1.48
C GLU A 280 -4.42 13.98 -2.00
N PRO A 281 -3.16 14.43 -2.03
CA PRO A 281 -2.04 13.62 -2.47
C PRO A 281 -1.73 12.49 -1.47
N LEU A 282 -0.91 11.52 -1.90
CA LEU A 282 -0.50 10.41 -1.05
C LEU A 282 0.53 10.87 -0.01
N ILE A 283 0.03 11.28 1.16
CA ILE A 283 0.82 11.76 2.29
C ILE A 283 0.66 10.91 3.56
N GLU A 284 -0.09 9.83 3.48
CA GLU A 284 -0.45 8.98 4.61
C GLU A 284 -0.47 7.52 4.21
N ARG A 285 -0.11 6.63 5.12
CA ARG A 285 -0.22 5.17 4.96
C ARG A 285 -0.98 4.57 6.12
N ILE A 286 -1.83 3.59 5.81
CA ILE A 286 -2.32 2.67 6.85
C ILE A 286 -1.22 1.63 7.06
N VAL A 287 -0.78 1.52 8.31
CA VAL A 287 0.32 0.63 8.72
C VAL A 287 -0.20 -0.32 9.77
N THR A 288 -0.04 -1.61 9.54
CA THR A 288 -0.33 -2.64 10.53
C THR A 288 0.82 -2.72 11.55
N LEU A 289 0.48 -2.69 12.82
CA LEU A 289 1.38 -2.98 13.94
C LEU A 289 0.99 -4.34 14.50
N ALA A 290 1.76 -5.39 14.21
CA ALA A 290 1.40 -6.77 14.52
C ALA A 290 2.59 -7.56 15.09
N GLY A 291 2.31 -8.73 15.66
CA GLY A 291 3.31 -9.57 16.32
C GLY A 291 3.46 -9.26 17.80
N ASN A 292 4.67 -9.16 18.27
CA ASN A 292 4.99 -9.07 19.70
C ASN A 292 4.77 -7.69 20.33
N TYR A 293 3.60 -7.09 20.05
CA TYR A 293 3.17 -5.84 20.69
C TYR A 293 2.17 -6.08 21.81
N GLN A 294 2.08 -5.11 22.75
CA GLN A 294 1.01 -5.09 23.77
C GLN A 294 -0.31 -4.59 23.18
N ARG A 295 -0.25 -3.70 22.20
CA ARG A 295 -1.39 -3.04 21.56
C ARG A 295 -1.28 -3.14 20.03
N PRO A 296 -1.47 -4.34 19.45
CA PRO A 296 -1.48 -4.50 18.00
C PRO A 296 -2.71 -3.79 17.39
N GLY A 297 -2.59 -3.35 16.13
CA GLY A 297 -3.66 -2.64 15.45
C GLY A 297 -3.22 -2.03 14.12
N ASN A 298 -4.03 -1.14 13.57
CA ASN A 298 -3.73 -0.42 12.35
C ASN A 298 -3.72 1.09 12.60
N VAL A 299 -2.71 1.76 12.12
CA VAL A 299 -2.55 3.21 12.30
C VAL A 299 -2.47 3.94 10.96
N ALA A 300 -3.14 5.09 10.87
CA ALA A 300 -2.94 6.04 9.78
C ALA A 300 -1.75 6.93 10.12
N ALA A 301 -0.60 6.64 9.53
CA ALA A 301 0.65 7.34 9.78
C ALA A 301 1.00 8.30 8.64
N ARG A 302 1.41 9.53 8.96
CA ARG A 302 1.95 10.46 7.97
C ARG A 302 3.25 9.90 7.38
N ILE A 303 3.44 10.04 6.08
CA ILE A 303 4.72 9.71 5.44
C ILE A 303 5.81 10.60 6.05
N GLY A 304 6.94 10.00 6.41
CA GLY A 304 8.02 10.71 7.11
C GLY A 304 7.99 10.56 8.64
N THR A 305 6.91 10.02 9.22
CA THR A 305 6.88 9.71 10.66
C THR A 305 7.99 8.72 11.01
N PRO A 306 8.86 9.00 11.97
CA PRO A 306 9.83 8.01 12.43
C PRO A 306 9.13 6.76 12.96
N ILE A 307 9.62 5.58 12.59
CA ILE A 307 8.99 4.30 12.94
C ILE A 307 8.95 4.09 14.47
N ASP A 308 9.97 4.53 15.21
CA ASP A 308 10.00 4.47 16.68
C ASP A 308 8.74 5.08 17.31
N ARG A 309 8.19 6.16 16.72
CA ARG A 309 6.94 6.78 17.21
C ARG A 309 5.72 5.87 17.06
N LEU A 310 5.69 5.04 16.02
CA LEU A 310 4.65 4.03 15.89
C LEU A 310 4.85 2.86 16.85
N LEU A 311 6.12 2.49 17.12
CA LEU A 311 6.45 1.45 18.09
C LEU A 311 6.02 1.88 19.51
N GLU A 312 6.20 3.15 19.89
CA GLU A 312 5.71 3.70 21.17
C GLU A 312 4.19 3.51 21.34
N LEU A 313 3.41 3.68 20.25
CA LEU A 313 1.96 3.46 20.28
C LEU A 313 1.58 2.01 20.52
N ALA A 314 2.26 1.08 19.86
CA ALA A 314 1.96 -0.35 19.95
C ALA A 314 2.61 -1.02 21.17
N ALA A 315 3.64 -0.41 21.76
CA ALA A 315 4.41 -0.90 22.90
C ALA A 315 4.96 -2.32 22.67
N PRO A 316 6.13 -2.49 22.04
CA PRO A 316 6.76 -3.78 21.90
C PRO A 316 6.95 -4.45 23.27
N LYS A 317 6.72 -5.76 23.33
CA LYS A 317 6.97 -6.53 24.56
C LYS A 317 8.48 -6.68 24.80
N PRO A 318 8.93 -6.92 26.06
CA PRO A 318 10.35 -6.91 26.41
C PRO A 318 11.23 -7.91 25.66
N ASP A 319 10.67 -9.02 25.19
CA ASP A 319 11.37 -10.07 24.43
C ASP A 319 11.37 -9.83 22.92
N THR A 320 10.90 -8.66 22.46
CA THR A 320 10.99 -8.27 21.06
C THR A 320 12.46 -8.05 20.69
N ASP A 321 12.95 -8.81 19.70
CA ASP A 321 14.35 -8.78 19.28
C ASP A 321 14.60 -8.06 17.96
N ARG A 322 13.56 -7.91 17.11
CA ARG A 322 13.67 -7.25 15.80
C ARG A 322 12.32 -6.76 15.30
N ILE A 323 12.38 -5.73 14.46
CA ILE A 323 11.23 -5.19 13.75
C ILE A 323 11.41 -5.45 12.25
N VAL A 324 10.40 -6.03 11.62
CA VAL A 324 10.35 -6.28 10.18
C VAL A 324 9.41 -5.27 9.53
N MET A 325 9.83 -4.61 8.47
CA MET A 325 8.93 -3.84 7.60
C MET A 325 8.35 -4.77 6.53
N GLY A 326 7.04 -4.92 6.54
CA GLY A 326 6.29 -5.91 5.76
C GLY A 326 5.89 -7.13 6.57
N GLY A 327 5.44 -8.19 5.89
CA GLY A 327 5.08 -9.47 6.50
C GLY A 327 6.26 -10.44 6.61
N PRO A 328 6.05 -11.61 7.20
CA PRO A 328 7.11 -12.59 7.42
C PRO A 328 7.62 -13.25 6.13
N MET A 329 6.86 -13.18 5.02
CA MET A 329 7.23 -13.83 3.76
C MET A 329 8.05 -12.92 2.85
N MET A 330 7.70 -11.63 2.75
CA MET A 330 8.29 -10.67 1.81
C MET A 330 8.94 -9.46 2.50
N GLY A 331 8.81 -9.33 3.82
CA GLY A 331 9.39 -8.23 4.58
C GLY A 331 10.89 -8.38 4.80
N PHE A 332 11.48 -7.36 5.40
CA PHE A 332 12.90 -7.36 5.78
C PHE A 332 13.08 -6.73 7.16
N VAL A 333 14.10 -7.18 7.88
CA VAL A 333 14.46 -6.62 9.19
C VAL A 333 14.96 -5.19 9.02
N LEU A 334 14.39 -4.27 9.78
CA LEU A 334 14.85 -2.89 9.81
C LEU A 334 16.21 -2.82 10.51
N PRO A 335 17.21 -2.12 9.93
CA PRO A 335 18.51 -1.92 10.56
C PRO A 335 18.43 -1.04 11.80
N GLU A 336 17.47 -0.11 11.83
CA GLU A 336 17.19 0.80 12.96
C GLU A 336 15.72 1.25 12.91
N THR A 337 15.20 1.78 14.02
CA THR A 337 13.81 2.20 14.15
C THR A 337 13.59 3.71 13.99
N SER A 338 14.66 4.49 13.86
CA SER A 338 14.60 5.92 13.55
C SER A 338 14.24 6.22 12.08
N LEU A 339 14.17 5.19 11.24
CA LEU A 339 13.82 5.28 9.83
C LEU A 339 12.38 5.79 9.62
N PRO A 340 12.11 6.55 8.53
CA PRO A 340 10.79 7.11 8.30
C PRO A 340 9.79 6.09 7.74
N VAL A 341 8.51 6.27 8.06
CA VAL A 341 7.40 5.68 7.28
C VAL A 341 7.47 6.21 5.85
N VAL A 342 7.42 5.32 4.88
CA VAL A 342 7.44 5.64 3.44
C VAL A 342 6.21 5.05 2.74
N LYS A 343 6.01 5.37 1.46
CA LYS A 343 4.88 4.83 0.67
C LYS A 343 4.83 3.30 0.65
N ALA A 344 5.96 2.62 0.81
CA ALA A 344 6.05 1.15 0.87
C ALA A 344 5.64 0.56 2.23
N THR A 345 5.65 1.33 3.31
CA THR A 345 5.40 0.83 4.66
C THR A 345 3.94 0.44 4.83
N ASN A 346 3.64 -0.84 4.94
CA ASN A 346 2.30 -1.38 5.15
C ASN A 346 2.16 -2.16 6.47
N CYS A 347 3.28 -2.63 7.04
CA CYS A 347 3.30 -3.36 8.30
C CYS A 347 4.65 -3.15 9.00
N LEU A 348 4.62 -3.09 10.31
CA LEU A 348 5.76 -3.19 11.21
C LEU A 348 5.52 -4.38 12.11
N LEU A 349 6.15 -5.52 11.79
CA LEU A 349 5.99 -6.77 12.50
C LEU A 349 7.08 -6.88 13.59
N ALA A 350 6.65 -6.87 14.85
CA ALA A 350 7.53 -7.12 15.99
C ALA A 350 7.74 -8.61 16.14
N MET A 351 8.98 -9.06 16.05
CA MET A 351 9.34 -10.47 16.18
C MET A 351 9.98 -10.73 17.55
N SER A 352 9.81 -11.94 18.05
CA SER A 352 10.50 -12.46 19.22
C SER A 352 10.86 -13.92 19.01
N PRO A 353 11.85 -14.48 19.73
CA PRO A 353 12.20 -15.89 19.64
C PRO A 353 11.05 -16.83 20.00
N THR A 354 10.08 -16.36 20.81
CA THR A 354 8.87 -17.11 21.18
C THR A 354 7.90 -17.27 20.00
N LEU A 355 7.64 -16.17 19.27
CA LEU A 355 6.71 -16.18 18.12
C LEU A 355 7.40 -16.71 16.85
N PHE A 356 8.68 -16.46 16.71
CA PHE A 356 9.48 -16.83 15.55
C PHE A 356 10.76 -17.52 16.04
N PRO A 357 10.66 -18.80 16.43
CA PRO A 357 11.81 -19.53 16.93
C PRO A 357 12.93 -19.55 15.86
N PRO A 358 14.20 -19.53 16.30
CA PRO A 358 15.32 -19.57 15.39
C PRO A 358 15.25 -20.83 14.52
N ALA A 359 15.59 -20.69 13.24
CA ALA A 359 15.64 -21.83 12.33
C ALA A 359 16.62 -22.87 12.88
N PRO A 360 16.31 -24.17 12.70
CA PRO A 360 17.27 -25.21 13.03
C PRO A 360 18.55 -25.04 12.18
N PRO A 361 19.69 -25.53 12.62
CA PRO A 361 20.92 -25.46 11.86
C PRO A 361 20.72 -25.96 10.43
N GLU A 362 21.29 -25.26 9.46
CA GLU A 362 21.28 -25.71 8.06
C GLU A 362 21.97 -27.06 7.93
N MET A 363 21.31 -27.99 7.26
CA MET A 363 21.88 -29.30 6.97
C MET A 363 22.19 -29.40 5.47
N PRO A 364 23.24 -30.15 5.10
CA PRO A 364 23.54 -30.42 3.71
C PRO A 364 22.33 -31.00 2.96
N CYS A 365 22.17 -30.61 1.70
CA CYS A 365 21.08 -31.11 0.87
C CYS A 365 21.18 -32.63 0.69
N ILE A 366 20.16 -33.37 1.14
CA ILE A 366 20.06 -34.83 1.00
C ILE A 366 19.57 -35.30 -0.39
N ARG A 367 19.36 -34.36 -1.32
CA ARG A 367 18.90 -34.58 -2.70
C ARG A 367 17.57 -35.32 -2.82
N CYS A 368 16.65 -35.17 -1.86
CA CYS A 368 15.36 -35.84 -1.87
C CYS A 368 14.35 -35.29 -2.91
N GLY A 369 14.64 -34.15 -3.55
CA GLY A 369 13.79 -33.53 -4.56
C GLY A 369 12.46 -32.95 -4.00
N ALA A 370 12.27 -32.83 -2.69
CA ALA A 370 11.04 -32.31 -2.11
C ALA A 370 10.76 -30.87 -2.56
N CYS A 371 11.79 -30.00 -2.62
CA CYS A 371 11.69 -28.61 -3.06
C CYS A 371 11.30 -28.44 -4.54
N THR A 372 11.44 -29.47 -5.36
CA THR A 372 11.08 -29.43 -6.79
C THR A 372 9.67 -29.96 -7.06
N ARG A 373 8.96 -30.45 -6.03
CA ARG A 373 7.60 -30.98 -6.14
C ARG A 373 6.53 -29.98 -5.71
N VAL A 374 6.94 -28.77 -5.27
CA VAL A 374 6.06 -27.71 -4.76
C VAL A 374 5.73 -26.71 -5.87
#